data_721623f04fecfed7efd6935a7e754417
#
_entry.id   721623f04fecfed7efd6935a7e754417
#
_cell.length_a   1.000
_cell.length_b   1.000
_cell.length_c   1.000
_cell.angle_alpha   90.00
_cell.angle_beta   90.00
_cell.angle_gamma   90.00
#
_symmetry.space_group_name_H-M   'P 1'
#
loop_
_entity.id
_entity.type
_entity.pdbx_description
1 polymer ?
#
loop_
_entity_poly.entity_id
_entity_poly.type
_entity_poly.pdbx_seq_one_letter_code
_entity_poly.pdbx_strand_id
1 'polypeptide(L)'
;MKTLGKTKLYPAAALAVLIVLIAAALFPVSSAAFAAAPLNAEIIEQNGRIFLQWDAVDGADSYEIEAVSEYGSASRQTADASPTEIGDLFTLGGEYSVTVTAFSDGEALAADTAVYGYVVTLSSPADLRYSDGALRWTAVPGATGYSVTVNGIPLGSTAADETEFDLSGILAVTGEYTAAVTTLGDGVFNLDSPAAELSFAFSAPPLSPYDIALGKSGESYIASWPPMTDESSEGYVYKVETDGETLFCGITEENHADVTAYVAEDGVYVLSVACVRDGIRGAFFSRSFTVTGGEIVL
;
A
#
# COMPACT_ATOMS: atom_id res chain seq x y z
N MET A 1 -23.37 27.20 -25.82
CA MET A 1 -23.67 27.35 -24.36
C MET A 1 -23.24 26.04 -23.68
N LYS A 2 -22.08 26.04 -23.03
CA LYS A 2 -21.58 24.89 -22.26
C LYS A 2 -21.85 25.20 -20.78
N THR A 3 -22.64 24.37 -20.13
CA THR A 3 -22.94 24.45 -18.71
C THR A 3 -21.72 24.02 -17.89
N LEU A 4 -21.22 24.93 -17.06
CA LEU A 4 -20.18 24.64 -16.08
C LEU A 4 -20.75 23.70 -14.99
N GLY A 5 -20.02 22.61 -14.74
CA GLY A 5 -20.27 21.69 -13.64
C GLY A 5 -20.03 22.38 -12.28
N LYS A 6 -20.99 22.24 -11.39
CA LYS A 6 -20.95 22.76 -10.02
C LYS A 6 -19.97 21.94 -9.17
N THR A 7 -18.90 22.58 -8.76
CA THR A 7 -18.00 22.07 -7.71
C THR A 7 -18.79 22.00 -6.39
N LYS A 8 -18.95 20.79 -5.84
CA LYS A 8 -19.51 20.61 -4.50
C LYS A 8 -18.43 20.98 -3.47
N LEU A 9 -18.57 22.16 -2.84
CA LEU A 9 -17.88 22.44 -1.59
C LEU A 9 -18.49 21.54 -0.52
N TYR A 10 -17.67 20.72 0.12
CA TYR A 10 -18.02 20.05 1.37
C TYR A 10 -17.91 21.10 2.50
N PRO A 11 -18.93 21.26 3.34
CA PRO A 11 -18.83 22.14 4.48
C PRO A 11 -17.84 21.55 5.49
N ALA A 12 -16.91 22.39 5.98
CA ALA A 12 -16.08 22.08 7.11
C ALA A 12 -16.94 21.57 8.26
N ALA A 13 -16.82 20.31 8.61
CA ALA A 13 -17.46 19.74 9.77
C ALA A 13 -16.84 20.43 10.99
N ALA A 14 -17.66 21.23 11.69
CA ALA A 14 -17.33 21.73 12.99
C ALA A 14 -17.09 20.52 13.90
N LEU A 15 -15.86 20.37 14.38
CA LEU A 15 -15.48 19.38 15.40
C LEU A 15 -16.22 19.75 16.69
N ALA A 16 -17.40 19.17 16.90
CA ALA A 16 -18.05 19.18 18.18
C ALA A 16 -17.24 18.26 19.10
N VAL A 17 -16.50 18.85 20.04
CA VAL A 17 -15.90 18.13 21.16
C VAL A 17 -17.04 17.51 21.95
N LEU A 18 -17.37 16.27 21.64
CA LEU A 18 -18.26 15.46 22.46
C LEU A 18 -17.41 14.92 23.61
N ILE A 19 -17.46 15.61 24.76
CA ILE A 19 -16.95 15.04 26.01
C ILE A 19 -17.87 13.85 26.32
N VAL A 20 -17.46 12.67 25.89
CA VAL A 20 -18.06 11.42 26.36
C VAL A 20 -17.48 11.15 27.73
N LEU A 21 -18.23 11.53 28.77
CA LEU A 21 -18.12 10.95 30.10
C LEU A 21 -18.41 9.45 29.93
N ILE A 22 -17.39 8.62 29.66
CA ILE A 22 -17.51 7.18 29.80
C ILE A 22 -17.58 6.93 31.29
N ALA A 23 -18.82 6.74 31.78
CA ALA A 23 -19.05 6.25 33.12
C ALA A 23 -18.29 4.93 33.27
N ALA A 24 -17.35 4.92 34.21
CA ALA A 24 -16.76 3.72 34.75
C ALA A 24 -17.87 2.84 35.35
N ALA A 25 -18.33 1.89 34.56
CA ALA A 25 -19.27 0.88 35.01
C ALA A 25 -18.81 -0.45 34.43
N LEU A 26 -18.26 -1.27 35.34
CA LEU A 26 -18.42 -2.71 35.42
C LEU A 26 -17.17 -3.42 36.00
N PHE A 27 -16.78 -2.99 37.20
CA PHE A 27 -16.27 -3.95 38.19
C PHE A 27 -16.90 -3.59 39.53
N PRO A 28 -17.46 -4.54 40.28
CA PRO A 28 -17.89 -4.25 41.64
C PRO A 28 -16.65 -4.13 42.54
N VAL A 29 -16.04 -2.96 42.52
CA VAL A 29 -15.15 -2.60 43.62
C VAL A 29 -16.04 -2.41 44.84
N SER A 30 -15.91 -3.28 45.82
CA SER A 30 -16.52 -3.10 47.14
C SER A 30 -16.17 -1.69 47.61
N SER A 31 -17.18 -0.82 47.63
CA SER A 31 -17.05 0.58 48.02
C SER A 31 -16.85 0.66 49.57
N ALA A 32 -15.65 0.44 50.03
CA ALA A 32 -15.20 1.15 51.21
C ALA A 32 -14.83 2.56 50.71
N ALA A 33 -15.64 3.57 51.05
CA ALA A 33 -15.34 4.95 50.75
C ALA A 33 -14.10 5.36 51.55
N PHE A 34 -12.94 5.14 51.00
CA PHE A 34 -11.70 5.76 51.49
C PHE A 34 -11.72 7.21 50.99
N ALA A 35 -11.86 8.17 51.89
CA ALA A 35 -11.44 9.53 51.65
C ALA A 35 -9.92 9.54 51.64
N ALA A 36 -9.30 8.84 50.68
CA ALA A 36 -7.88 8.95 50.46
C ALA A 36 -7.57 10.35 49.95
N ALA A 37 -6.50 10.96 50.41
CA ALA A 37 -5.99 12.19 49.85
C ALA A 37 -5.74 11.95 48.34
N PRO A 38 -6.08 12.89 47.44
CA PRO A 38 -5.82 12.74 46.01
C PRO A 38 -4.33 12.57 45.80
N LEU A 39 -3.91 11.64 44.93
CA LEU A 39 -2.49 11.46 44.59
C LEU A 39 -1.94 12.64 43.79
N ASN A 40 -2.82 13.52 43.25
CA ASN A 40 -2.43 14.63 42.37
C ASN A 40 -1.51 14.17 41.24
N ALA A 41 -1.96 13.13 40.52
CA ALA A 41 -1.20 12.55 39.41
C ALA A 41 -1.05 13.55 38.25
N GLU A 42 0.17 13.83 37.86
CA GLU A 42 0.51 14.76 36.77
C GLU A 42 1.55 14.14 35.86
N ILE A 43 1.39 14.32 34.52
CA ILE A 43 2.36 13.91 33.53
C ILE A 43 3.26 15.11 33.17
N ILE A 44 4.57 14.90 33.30
CA ILE A 44 5.57 15.91 33.02
C ILE A 44 6.57 15.43 31.96
N GLU A 45 7.01 16.32 31.09
CA GLU A 45 8.06 16.05 30.11
C GLU A 45 9.36 16.72 30.53
N GLN A 46 10.43 15.95 30.62
CA GLN A 46 11.77 16.45 30.92
C GLN A 46 12.81 15.84 29.98
N ASN A 47 13.55 16.68 29.27
CA ASN A 47 14.62 16.28 28.35
C ASN A 47 14.16 15.24 27.32
N GLY A 48 12.94 15.35 26.80
CA GLY A 48 12.36 14.43 25.83
C GLY A 48 11.92 13.08 26.41
N ARG A 49 11.85 12.95 27.74
CA ARG A 49 11.36 11.77 28.46
C ARG A 49 10.07 12.12 29.17
N ILE A 50 9.16 11.18 29.30
CA ILE A 50 7.84 11.33 29.90
C ILE A 50 7.81 10.66 31.25
N PHE A 51 7.38 11.41 32.28
CA PHE A 51 7.29 10.94 33.65
C PHE A 51 5.87 11.14 34.17
N LEU A 52 5.42 10.22 35.01
CA LEU A 52 4.27 10.41 35.90
C LEU A 52 4.77 10.81 37.27
N GLN A 53 4.25 11.91 37.79
CA GLN A 53 4.51 12.41 39.14
C GLN A 53 3.24 12.33 39.97
N TRP A 54 3.36 11.96 41.25
CA TRP A 54 2.24 11.90 42.18
C TRP A 54 2.70 12.14 43.62
N ASP A 55 1.75 12.46 44.50
CA ASP A 55 2.01 12.58 45.92
C ASP A 55 2.09 11.19 46.58
N ALA A 56 3.05 10.99 47.48
CA ALA A 56 3.19 9.73 48.22
C ALA A 56 1.97 9.47 49.12
N VAL A 57 1.52 8.22 49.16
CA VAL A 57 0.41 7.77 50.01
C VAL A 57 0.99 7.13 51.27
N ASP A 58 0.54 7.62 52.43
CA ASP A 58 0.96 7.05 53.71
C ASP A 58 0.58 5.57 53.82
N GLY A 59 1.58 4.71 54.12
CA GLY A 59 1.39 3.26 54.24
C GLY A 59 1.41 2.50 52.93
N ALA A 60 1.62 3.17 51.78
CA ALA A 60 1.84 2.47 50.52
C ALA A 60 3.24 1.83 50.49
N ASP A 61 3.31 0.59 50.05
CA ASP A 61 4.53 -0.17 49.84
C ASP A 61 4.92 -0.29 48.36
N SER A 62 3.96 -0.06 47.46
CA SER A 62 4.17 -0.11 46.01
C SER A 62 3.13 0.69 45.25
N TYR A 63 3.41 0.94 43.96
CA TYR A 63 2.50 1.59 43.00
C TYR A 63 2.41 0.80 41.71
N GLU A 64 1.24 0.74 41.11
CA GLU A 64 1.02 0.26 39.75
C GLU A 64 0.59 1.43 38.86
N ILE A 65 1.21 1.55 37.70
CA ILE A 65 0.85 2.54 36.72
C ILE A 65 0.28 1.79 35.53
N GLU A 66 -0.96 2.17 35.11
CA GLU A 66 -1.64 1.64 33.92
C GLU A 66 -1.92 2.77 32.96
N ALA A 67 -1.44 2.63 31.72
CA ALA A 67 -1.78 3.53 30.60
C ALA A 67 -2.74 2.82 29.67
N VAL A 68 -3.94 3.39 29.47
CA VAL A 68 -4.98 2.87 28.57
C VAL A 68 -5.18 3.86 27.45
N SER A 69 -4.94 3.41 26.19
CA SER A 69 -5.18 4.22 25.01
C SER A 69 -6.68 4.38 24.72
N GLU A 70 -7.07 5.39 23.96
CA GLU A 70 -8.43 5.57 23.44
C GLU A 70 -8.94 4.36 22.62
N TYR A 71 -8.04 3.53 22.10
CA TYR A 71 -8.36 2.29 21.38
C TYR A 71 -8.49 1.06 22.29
N GLY A 72 -8.37 1.23 23.62
CA GLY A 72 -8.51 0.18 24.61
C GLY A 72 -7.27 -0.69 24.83
N SER A 73 -6.13 -0.37 24.22
CA SER A 73 -4.85 -1.03 24.51
C SER A 73 -4.33 -0.55 25.87
N ALA A 74 -3.95 -1.48 26.75
CA ALA A 74 -3.43 -1.17 28.07
C ALA A 74 -1.98 -1.67 28.24
N SER A 75 -1.14 -0.82 28.80
CA SER A 75 0.24 -1.13 29.21
C SER A 75 0.40 -0.85 30.70
N ARG A 76 1.21 -1.64 31.41
CA ARG A 76 1.38 -1.53 32.86
C ARG A 76 2.85 -1.62 33.29
N GLN A 77 3.16 -0.91 34.35
CA GLN A 77 4.44 -1.06 35.07
C GLN A 77 4.26 -0.86 36.57
N THR A 78 5.17 -1.40 37.37
CA THR A 78 5.27 -1.13 38.81
C THR A 78 6.27 -0.01 39.08
N ALA A 79 6.06 0.73 40.17
CA ALA A 79 6.93 1.80 40.59
C ALA A 79 7.06 1.80 42.12
N ASP A 80 8.24 2.18 42.60
CA ASP A 80 8.52 2.28 44.06
C ASP A 80 8.43 3.74 44.55
N ALA A 81 8.56 4.71 43.63
CA ALA A 81 8.61 6.13 43.96
C ALA A 81 8.17 7.03 42.79
N SER A 82 7.73 8.22 43.12
CA SER A 82 7.43 9.33 42.23
C SER A 82 8.62 10.30 42.17
N PRO A 83 8.95 10.89 40.98
CA PRO A 83 8.36 10.60 39.66
C PRO A 83 8.95 9.33 39.04
N THR A 84 8.17 8.66 38.18
CA THR A 84 8.59 7.47 37.43
C THR A 84 8.48 7.72 35.94
N GLU A 85 9.47 7.28 35.16
CA GLU A 85 9.43 7.35 33.71
C GLU A 85 8.41 6.35 33.16
N ILE A 86 7.55 6.84 32.23
CA ILE A 86 6.42 6.08 31.68
C ILE A 86 6.42 6.07 30.14
N GLY A 87 7.46 6.59 29.48
CA GLY A 87 7.53 6.69 28.02
C GLY A 87 7.29 5.36 27.30
N ASP A 88 7.79 4.26 27.86
CA ASP A 88 7.66 2.91 27.30
C ASP A 88 6.22 2.35 27.35
N LEU A 89 5.31 3.00 28.07
CA LEU A 89 3.90 2.61 28.11
C LEU A 89 3.13 3.06 26.87
N PHE A 90 3.66 4.01 26.09
CA PHE A 90 3.03 4.56 24.90
C PHE A 90 3.61 3.90 23.65
N THR A 91 2.76 3.22 22.87
CA THR A 91 3.19 2.46 21.68
C THR A 91 2.73 3.09 20.38
N LEU A 92 1.61 3.79 20.38
CA LEU A 92 1.03 4.52 19.23
C LEU A 92 0.64 5.92 19.67
N GLY A 93 0.57 6.84 18.71
CA GLY A 93 0.00 8.16 18.96
C GLY A 93 -1.48 8.07 19.32
N GLY A 94 -1.91 8.89 20.27
CA GLY A 94 -3.28 8.90 20.73
C GLY A 94 -3.45 9.53 22.12
N GLU A 95 -4.70 9.60 22.57
CA GLU A 95 -5.00 10.00 23.94
C GLU A 95 -4.93 8.79 24.88
N TYR A 96 -4.27 8.94 26.00
CA TYR A 96 -4.09 7.93 27.02
C TYR A 96 -4.64 8.40 28.37
N SER A 97 -5.38 7.53 29.06
CA SER A 97 -5.69 7.65 30.49
C SER A 97 -4.62 6.90 31.27
N VAL A 98 -3.84 7.62 32.05
CA VAL A 98 -2.74 7.06 32.85
C VAL A 98 -3.15 7.09 34.31
N THR A 99 -3.39 5.90 34.88
CA THR A 99 -3.81 5.72 36.28
C THR A 99 -2.65 5.22 37.09
N VAL A 100 -2.38 5.87 38.24
CA VAL A 100 -1.50 5.36 39.30
C VAL A 100 -2.33 4.86 40.48
N THR A 101 -2.06 3.65 40.94
CA THR A 101 -2.74 3.04 42.08
C THR A 101 -1.67 2.71 43.16
N ALA A 102 -1.88 3.20 44.36
CA ALA A 102 -1.06 2.90 45.53
C ALA A 102 -1.56 1.62 46.23
N PHE A 103 -0.65 0.74 46.60
CA PHE A 103 -0.96 -0.53 47.28
C PHE A 103 -0.26 -0.62 48.64
N SER A 104 -0.89 -1.37 49.56
CA SER A 104 -0.29 -1.86 50.80
C SER A 104 -0.70 -3.32 51.02
N ASP A 105 0.27 -4.22 51.23
CA ASP A 105 0.01 -5.66 51.35
C ASP A 105 -0.88 -6.25 50.24
N GLY A 106 -0.80 -5.67 49.03
CA GLY A 106 -1.58 -6.08 47.86
C GLY A 106 -3.00 -5.51 47.78
N GLU A 107 -3.43 -4.68 48.74
CA GLU A 107 -4.71 -3.99 48.75
C GLU A 107 -4.54 -2.56 48.23
N ALA A 108 -5.45 -2.11 47.34
CA ALA A 108 -5.43 -0.75 46.83
C ALA A 108 -5.84 0.27 47.89
N LEU A 109 -4.99 1.27 48.14
CA LEU A 109 -5.23 2.36 49.09
C LEU A 109 -5.86 3.56 48.41
N ALA A 110 -5.33 3.97 47.27
CA ALA A 110 -5.76 5.15 46.53
C ALA A 110 -5.39 5.01 45.05
N ALA A 111 -6.10 5.71 44.19
CA ALA A 111 -5.79 5.82 42.78
C ALA A 111 -6.12 7.22 42.24
N ASP A 112 -5.39 7.65 41.21
CA ASP A 112 -5.64 8.88 40.50
C ASP A 112 -5.27 8.73 39.02
N THR A 113 -5.87 9.54 38.15
CA THR A 113 -5.72 9.40 36.69
C THR A 113 -5.38 10.75 36.07
N ALA A 114 -4.33 10.76 35.26
CA ALA A 114 -3.98 11.86 34.36
C ALA A 114 -4.29 11.50 32.91
N VAL A 115 -4.62 12.47 32.09
CA VAL A 115 -4.81 12.29 30.63
C VAL A 115 -3.60 12.86 29.91
N TYR A 116 -3.13 12.14 28.89
CA TYR A 116 -1.95 12.53 28.11
C TYR A 116 -2.15 12.26 26.62
N GLY A 117 -1.88 13.27 25.78
CA GLY A 117 -1.83 13.13 24.32
C GLY A 117 -0.43 12.80 23.85
N TYR A 118 -0.18 11.55 23.50
CA TYR A 118 1.13 11.11 22.99
C TYR A 118 1.19 11.30 21.48
N VAL A 119 2.20 12.07 21.02
CA VAL A 119 2.45 12.32 19.60
C VAL A 119 3.67 11.53 19.14
N VAL A 120 3.53 10.79 18.04
CA VAL A 120 4.61 10.00 17.46
C VAL A 120 4.73 10.23 15.95
N THR A 121 5.94 10.23 15.43
CA THR A 121 6.17 10.12 13.98
C THR A 121 6.16 8.66 13.61
N LEU A 122 5.29 8.28 12.66
CA LEU A 122 5.17 6.90 12.20
C LEU A 122 6.47 6.41 11.56
N SER A 123 6.66 5.10 11.58
CA SER A 123 7.79 4.48 10.90
C SER A 123 7.59 4.51 9.38
N SER A 124 8.69 4.65 8.63
CA SER A 124 8.67 4.42 7.18
C SER A 124 8.26 2.99 6.87
N PRO A 125 7.55 2.74 5.74
CA PRO A 125 7.22 1.38 5.33
C PRO A 125 8.46 0.51 5.18
N ALA A 126 8.45 -0.68 5.78
CA ALA A 126 9.53 -1.66 5.66
C ALA A 126 9.32 -2.56 4.44
N ASP A 127 10.38 -3.26 4.01
CA ASP A 127 10.37 -4.25 2.93
C ASP A 127 9.81 -3.72 1.60
N LEU A 128 10.03 -2.42 1.33
CA LEU A 128 9.62 -1.81 0.07
C LEU A 128 10.32 -2.51 -1.09
N ARG A 129 9.54 -3.06 -2.02
CA ARG A 129 10.04 -3.80 -3.19
C ARG A 129 9.16 -3.56 -4.40
N TYR A 130 9.76 -3.70 -5.58
CA TYR A 130 9.07 -3.74 -6.86
C TYR A 130 9.05 -5.16 -7.40
N SER A 131 7.89 -5.70 -7.73
CA SER A 131 7.73 -7.00 -8.39
C SER A 131 6.40 -7.06 -9.13
N ASP A 132 6.39 -7.72 -10.28
CA ASP A 132 5.19 -7.95 -11.09
C ASP A 132 4.40 -6.68 -11.42
N GLY A 133 5.10 -5.58 -11.68
CA GLY A 133 4.50 -4.31 -12.04
C GLY A 133 3.97 -3.47 -10.87
N ALA A 134 4.14 -3.92 -9.62
CA ALA A 134 3.64 -3.24 -8.44
C ALA A 134 4.72 -2.97 -7.39
N LEU A 135 4.56 -1.89 -6.64
CA LEU A 135 5.27 -1.65 -5.39
C LEU A 135 4.54 -2.36 -4.26
N ARG A 136 5.29 -2.97 -3.34
CA ARG A 136 4.76 -3.64 -2.14
C ARG A 136 5.61 -3.30 -0.93
N TRP A 137 4.97 -3.22 0.24
CA TRP A 137 5.62 -2.91 1.51
C TRP A 137 4.91 -3.61 2.67
N THR A 138 5.51 -3.52 3.85
CA THR A 138 4.90 -4.02 5.09
C THR A 138 4.01 -2.93 5.71
N ALA A 139 2.82 -3.31 6.19
CA ALA A 139 1.90 -2.41 6.87
C ALA A 139 2.54 -1.79 8.14
N VAL A 140 2.25 -0.50 8.37
CA VAL A 140 2.72 0.25 9.54
C VAL A 140 1.55 0.46 10.50
N PRO A 141 1.68 0.05 11.77
CA PRO A 141 0.67 0.32 12.79
C PRO A 141 0.41 1.83 12.93
N GLY A 142 -0.86 2.22 13.05
CA GLY A 142 -1.26 3.62 13.17
C GLY A 142 -1.35 4.38 11.86
N ALA A 143 -1.01 3.77 10.72
CA ALA A 143 -1.18 4.38 9.41
C ALA A 143 -2.65 4.63 9.09
N THR A 144 -2.96 5.77 8.46
CA THR A 144 -4.25 6.07 7.82
C THR A 144 -4.22 5.78 6.32
N GLY A 145 -3.03 5.62 5.74
CA GLY A 145 -2.79 5.33 4.33
C GLY A 145 -1.31 5.45 3.98
N TYR A 146 -1.02 5.40 2.68
CA TYR A 146 0.34 5.59 2.16
C TYR A 146 0.30 6.49 0.94
N SER A 147 1.24 7.42 0.84
CA SER A 147 1.45 8.20 -0.38
C SER A 147 2.61 7.63 -1.20
N VAL A 148 2.44 7.58 -2.52
CA VAL A 148 3.40 7.01 -3.45
C VAL A 148 3.87 8.06 -4.45
N THR A 149 5.18 8.16 -4.61
CA THR A 149 5.80 8.97 -5.66
C THR A 149 6.76 8.12 -6.48
N VAL A 150 6.97 8.48 -7.75
CA VAL A 150 8.03 7.90 -8.59
C VAL A 150 8.79 9.05 -9.25
N ASN A 151 10.12 9.02 -9.14
CA ASN A 151 11.01 10.10 -9.58
C ASN A 151 10.58 11.48 -9.06
N GLY A 152 10.07 11.53 -7.82
CA GLY A 152 9.56 12.74 -7.18
C GLY A 152 8.19 13.22 -7.66
N ILE A 153 7.54 12.48 -8.58
CA ILE A 153 6.19 12.79 -9.09
C ILE A 153 5.15 12.03 -8.27
N PRO A 154 4.20 12.72 -7.62
CA PRO A 154 3.11 12.06 -6.90
C PRO A 154 2.22 11.25 -7.84
N LEU A 155 1.99 9.98 -7.53
CA LEU A 155 1.12 9.09 -8.28
C LEU A 155 -0.25 8.90 -7.62
N GLY A 156 -0.29 8.93 -6.29
CA GLY A 156 -1.52 8.75 -5.52
C GLY A 156 -1.27 8.28 -4.10
N SER A 157 -2.34 7.82 -3.47
CA SER A 157 -2.31 7.24 -2.13
C SER A 157 -3.17 5.99 -2.06
N THR A 158 -2.86 5.11 -1.12
CA THR A 158 -3.63 3.90 -0.80
C THR A 158 -4.24 4.02 0.59
N ALA A 159 -5.21 3.17 0.91
CA ALA A 159 -5.75 3.03 2.26
C ALA A 159 -4.74 2.32 3.19
N ALA A 160 -5.00 2.35 4.50
CA ALA A 160 -4.11 1.78 5.52
C ALA A 160 -3.88 0.25 5.39
N ASP A 161 -4.88 -0.47 4.90
CA ASP A 161 -4.86 -1.92 4.66
C ASP A 161 -4.34 -2.30 3.26
N GLU A 162 -4.14 -1.32 2.38
CA GLU A 162 -3.61 -1.52 1.04
C GLU A 162 -2.10 -1.27 1.04
N THR A 163 -1.32 -2.34 1.03
CA THR A 163 0.16 -2.32 1.05
C THR A 163 0.77 -2.64 -0.31
N GLU A 164 0.04 -2.35 -1.37
CA GLU A 164 0.43 -2.51 -2.75
C GLU A 164 -0.03 -1.30 -3.58
N PHE A 165 0.81 -0.88 -4.54
CA PHE A 165 0.48 0.15 -5.52
C PHE A 165 0.86 -0.34 -6.92
N ASP A 166 -0.15 -0.47 -7.79
CA ASP A 166 0.05 -0.92 -9.17
C ASP A 166 0.67 0.18 -10.03
N LEU A 167 1.84 -0.11 -10.62
CA LEU A 167 2.52 0.75 -11.59
C LEU A 167 2.28 0.31 -13.04
N SER A 168 1.52 -0.77 -13.26
CA SER A 168 1.21 -1.24 -14.60
C SER A 168 0.42 -0.17 -15.37
N GLY A 169 0.88 0.16 -16.56
CA GLY A 169 0.28 1.25 -17.36
C GLY A 169 0.69 2.67 -16.95
N ILE A 170 1.43 2.86 -15.86
CA ILE A 170 2.00 4.15 -15.45
C ILE A 170 3.41 4.29 -16.04
N LEU A 171 4.25 3.26 -15.92
CA LEU A 171 5.59 3.25 -16.49
C LEU A 171 5.51 2.81 -17.94
N ALA A 172 6.00 3.65 -18.85
CA ALA A 172 5.93 3.41 -20.30
C ALA A 172 7.30 3.33 -20.98
N VAL A 173 8.36 3.72 -20.29
CA VAL A 173 9.71 3.83 -20.86
C VAL A 173 10.66 2.97 -20.04
N THR A 174 11.48 2.18 -20.73
CA THR A 174 12.58 1.40 -20.10
C THR A 174 13.55 2.36 -19.43
N GLY A 175 13.94 2.08 -18.19
CA GLY A 175 14.88 2.91 -17.45
C GLY A 175 14.93 2.58 -15.96
N GLU A 176 15.77 3.34 -15.26
CA GLU A 176 15.88 3.33 -13.81
C GLU A 176 14.87 4.31 -13.19
N TYR A 177 14.19 3.87 -12.15
CA TYR A 177 13.19 4.63 -11.43
C TYR A 177 13.48 4.60 -9.94
N THR A 178 13.12 5.69 -9.25
CA THR A 178 13.14 5.74 -7.78
C THR A 178 11.72 5.93 -7.29
N ALA A 179 11.20 4.93 -6.60
CA ALA A 179 9.94 5.05 -5.88
C ALA A 179 10.18 5.52 -4.46
N ALA A 180 9.26 6.32 -3.92
CA ALA A 180 9.23 6.66 -2.52
C ALA A 180 7.81 6.47 -1.96
N VAL A 181 7.71 5.85 -0.79
CA VAL A 181 6.45 5.58 -0.09
C VAL A 181 6.53 6.16 1.31
N THR A 182 5.55 6.99 1.65
CA THR A 182 5.43 7.63 2.96
C THR A 182 4.21 7.08 3.68
N THR A 183 4.35 6.68 4.92
CA THR A 183 3.21 6.34 5.79
C THR A 183 2.50 7.62 6.19
N LEU A 184 1.20 7.70 5.95
CA LEU A 184 0.36 8.84 6.34
C LEU A 184 -0.22 8.60 7.74
N GLY A 185 -0.09 9.59 8.61
CA GLY A 185 -0.70 9.61 9.93
C GLY A 185 -2.09 10.28 9.92
N ASP A 186 -2.63 10.52 11.12
CA ASP A 186 -3.88 11.27 11.31
C ASP A 186 -3.66 12.79 11.35
N GLY A 187 -2.39 13.23 11.42
CA GLY A 187 -1.99 14.63 11.52
C GLY A 187 -2.24 15.25 12.90
N VAL A 188 -2.64 14.46 13.90
CA VAL A 188 -2.92 14.91 15.28
C VAL A 188 -1.95 14.23 16.25
N PHE A 189 -2.07 12.92 16.40
CA PHE A 189 -1.23 12.13 17.29
C PHE A 189 -0.21 11.29 16.52
N ASN A 190 -0.53 10.89 15.30
CA ASN A 190 0.35 10.16 14.41
C ASN A 190 0.76 11.09 13.26
N LEU A 191 2.03 11.47 13.23
CA LEU A 191 2.61 12.29 12.16
C LEU A 191 3.11 11.39 11.03
N ASP A 192 3.11 11.93 9.81
CA ASP A 192 3.62 11.23 8.63
C ASP A 192 5.09 10.80 8.82
N SER A 193 5.42 9.64 8.28
CA SER A 193 6.78 9.10 8.34
C SER A 193 7.73 9.84 7.38
N PRO A 194 9.04 9.70 7.53
CA PRO A 194 9.98 9.83 6.42
C PRO A 194 9.63 8.84 5.32
N ALA A 195 9.96 9.18 4.06
CA ALA A 195 9.75 8.27 2.94
C ALA A 195 10.70 7.06 3.01
N ALA A 196 10.20 5.88 2.69
CA ALA A 196 11.03 4.75 2.28
C ALA A 196 11.31 4.86 0.78
N GLU A 197 12.56 4.70 0.36
CA GLU A 197 12.96 4.84 -1.04
C GLU A 197 13.44 3.51 -1.61
N LEU A 198 13.15 3.28 -2.90
CA LEU A 198 13.57 2.11 -3.66
C LEU A 198 13.96 2.53 -5.07
N SER A 199 15.18 2.20 -5.48
CA SER A 199 15.58 2.27 -6.90
C SER A 199 15.37 0.90 -7.56
N PHE A 200 14.75 0.90 -8.76
CA PHE A 200 14.49 -0.31 -9.52
C PHE A 200 14.55 -0.04 -11.02
N ALA A 201 14.92 -1.08 -11.78
CA ALA A 201 14.87 -1.06 -13.24
C ALA A 201 13.47 -1.48 -13.72
N PHE A 202 12.96 -0.77 -14.71
CA PHE A 202 11.75 -1.14 -15.45
C PHE A 202 12.09 -1.35 -16.92
N SER A 203 11.64 -2.46 -17.49
CA SER A 203 11.73 -2.73 -18.92
C SER A 203 10.33 -2.66 -19.54
N ALA A 204 10.09 -1.65 -20.34
CA ALA A 204 8.82 -1.50 -21.04
C ALA A 204 8.64 -2.67 -22.03
N PRO A 205 7.44 -3.25 -22.15
CA PRO A 205 7.15 -4.20 -23.20
C PRO A 205 7.43 -3.58 -24.58
N PRO A 206 8.00 -4.36 -25.53
CA PRO A 206 8.23 -3.85 -26.88
C PRO A 206 6.91 -3.49 -27.56
N LEU A 207 6.97 -2.53 -28.46
CA LEU A 207 5.81 -2.17 -29.28
C LEU A 207 5.40 -3.36 -30.16
N SER A 208 4.10 -3.53 -30.39
CA SER A 208 3.58 -4.54 -31.30
C SER A 208 3.71 -4.08 -32.75
N PRO A 209 3.85 -4.99 -33.71
CA PRO A 209 3.61 -4.66 -35.10
C PRO A 209 2.20 -4.06 -35.25
N TYR A 210 2.03 -3.14 -36.17
CA TYR A 210 0.79 -2.39 -36.36
C TYR A 210 -0.03 -2.89 -37.56
N ASP A 211 0.47 -3.91 -38.30
CA ASP A 211 -0.23 -4.54 -39.43
C ASP A 211 0.30 -5.99 -39.60
N ILE A 212 -0.55 -6.83 -40.17
CA ILE A 212 -0.20 -8.18 -40.62
C ILE A 212 -0.81 -8.37 -42.01
N ALA A 213 -0.05 -8.86 -42.98
CA ALA A 213 -0.50 -9.30 -44.28
C ALA A 213 -0.33 -10.82 -44.39
N LEU A 214 -1.31 -11.49 -44.97
CA LEU A 214 -1.19 -12.85 -45.49
C LEU A 214 -1.12 -12.81 -47.00
N GLY A 215 -0.03 -13.30 -47.55
CA GLY A 215 0.20 -13.38 -49.00
C GLY A 215 0.38 -14.83 -49.44
N LYS A 216 0.17 -15.09 -50.77
CA LYS A 216 0.44 -16.38 -51.38
C LYS A 216 1.66 -16.26 -52.32
N SER A 217 2.60 -17.17 -52.13
CA SER A 217 3.82 -17.26 -52.96
C SER A 217 3.95 -18.70 -53.50
N GLY A 218 3.49 -18.92 -54.73
CA GLY A 218 3.35 -20.28 -55.25
C GLY A 218 2.26 -21.05 -54.49
N GLU A 219 2.61 -22.13 -53.84
CA GLU A 219 1.73 -22.94 -53.01
C GLU A 219 1.80 -22.57 -51.54
N SER A 220 2.71 -21.64 -51.15
CA SER A 220 2.95 -21.26 -49.75
C SER A 220 2.13 -20.04 -49.34
N TYR A 221 1.59 -20.05 -48.12
CA TYR A 221 0.99 -18.91 -47.44
C TYR A 221 2.03 -18.27 -46.54
N ILE A 222 2.36 -17.02 -46.80
CA ILE A 222 3.37 -16.26 -46.03
C ILE A 222 2.66 -15.15 -45.26
N ALA A 223 2.71 -15.26 -43.93
CA ALA A 223 2.38 -14.14 -43.04
C ALA A 223 3.55 -13.19 -42.99
N SER A 224 3.28 -11.87 -43.12
CA SER A 224 4.32 -10.86 -42.99
C SER A 224 3.81 -9.66 -42.24
N TRP A 225 4.72 -8.94 -41.62
CA TRP A 225 4.43 -7.74 -40.83
C TRP A 225 5.54 -6.71 -40.98
N PRO A 226 5.26 -5.42 -40.72
CA PRO A 226 6.30 -4.42 -40.74
C PRO A 226 7.43 -4.75 -39.74
N PRO A 227 8.70 -4.64 -40.16
CA PRO A 227 9.80 -4.82 -39.23
C PRO A 227 9.73 -3.74 -38.15
N MET A 228 10.00 -4.13 -36.91
CA MET A 228 10.19 -3.14 -35.86
C MET A 228 11.51 -2.43 -36.08
N THR A 229 11.47 -1.12 -36.10
CA THR A 229 12.66 -0.26 -36.29
C THR A 229 13.47 -0.06 -35.01
N ASP A 230 13.00 -0.64 -33.90
CA ASP A 230 13.72 -0.65 -32.63
C ASP A 230 14.85 -1.68 -32.73
N GLU A 231 16.10 -1.23 -32.72
CA GLU A 231 17.32 -2.06 -32.85
C GLU A 231 17.48 -3.14 -31.74
N SER A 232 16.58 -3.13 -30.75
CA SER A 232 16.58 -4.06 -29.61
C SER A 232 15.60 -5.22 -29.74
N SER A 233 14.89 -5.38 -30.88
CA SER A 233 13.99 -6.52 -31.08
C SER A 233 14.80 -7.81 -31.29
N GLU A 234 14.54 -8.82 -30.43
CA GLU A 234 15.16 -10.17 -30.54
C GLU A 234 14.38 -11.09 -31.47
N GLY A 235 13.22 -10.64 -31.98
CA GLY A 235 12.35 -11.41 -32.85
C GLY A 235 10.88 -11.23 -32.56
N TYR A 236 10.09 -12.21 -33.04
CA TYR A 236 8.63 -12.15 -32.96
C TYR A 236 8.08 -13.49 -32.51
N VAL A 237 7.03 -13.43 -31.67
CA VAL A 237 6.13 -14.56 -31.42
C VAL A 237 4.93 -14.40 -32.32
N TYR A 238 4.55 -15.44 -33.06
CA TYR A 238 3.36 -15.43 -33.88
C TYR A 238 2.45 -16.62 -33.58
N LYS A 239 1.14 -16.45 -33.78
CA LYS A 239 0.13 -17.49 -33.59
C LYS A 239 -0.76 -17.56 -34.83
N VAL A 240 -1.23 -18.76 -35.12
CA VAL A 240 -2.30 -19.05 -36.09
C VAL A 240 -3.44 -19.69 -35.32
N GLU A 241 -4.62 -19.13 -35.43
CA GLU A 241 -5.83 -19.59 -34.74
C GLU A 241 -7.00 -19.71 -35.73
N THR A 242 -7.89 -20.66 -35.49
CA THR A 242 -9.17 -20.80 -36.19
C THR A 242 -10.24 -21.21 -35.18
N ASP A 243 -11.45 -20.67 -35.30
CA ASP A 243 -12.58 -20.94 -34.41
C ASP A 243 -12.26 -20.82 -32.91
N GLY A 244 -11.28 -19.93 -32.57
CA GLY A 244 -10.82 -19.72 -31.19
C GLY A 244 -9.80 -20.77 -30.70
N GLU A 245 -9.41 -21.74 -31.51
CA GLU A 245 -8.38 -22.71 -31.21
C GLU A 245 -7.03 -22.29 -31.80
N THR A 246 -5.96 -22.38 -31.01
CA THR A 246 -4.59 -22.14 -31.48
C THR A 246 -4.07 -23.36 -32.22
N LEU A 247 -3.89 -23.23 -33.53
CA LEU A 247 -3.30 -24.26 -34.37
C LEU A 247 -1.78 -24.32 -34.21
N PHE A 248 -1.16 -23.15 -34.05
CA PHE A 248 0.29 -23.03 -33.91
C PHE A 248 0.67 -21.76 -33.14
N CYS A 249 1.77 -21.86 -32.41
CA CYS A 249 2.46 -20.71 -31.80
C CYS A 249 3.97 -20.93 -31.97
N GLY A 250 4.67 -19.98 -32.59
CA GLY A 250 6.09 -20.09 -32.89
C GLY A 250 6.84 -18.77 -32.68
N ILE A 251 8.17 -18.85 -32.82
CA ILE A 251 9.09 -17.72 -32.71
C ILE A 251 9.86 -17.62 -34.04
N THR A 252 10.12 -16.41 -34.49
CA THR A 252 10.97 -16.12 -35.66
C THR A 252 11.75 -14.82 -35.45
N GLU A 253 12.96 -14.75 -35.96
CA GLU A 253 13.74 -13.51 -36.01
C GLU A 253 13.38 -12.65 -37.22
N GLU A 254 12.70 -13.25 -38.21
CA GLU A 254 12.31 -12.61 -39.46
C GLU A 254 10.93 -11.91 -39.27
N ASN A 255 10.68 -10.87 -40.06
CA ASN A 255 9.39 -10.18 -40.10
C ASN A 255 8.34 -10.89 -40.96
N HIS A 256 8.50 -12.19 -41.16
CA HIS A 256 7.58 -13.08 -41.86
C HIS A 256 7.67 -14.52 -41.35
N ALA A 257 6.65 -15.31 -41.65
CA ALA A 257 6.64 -16.75 -41.36
C ALA A 257 5.85 -17.51 -42.45
N ASP A 258 6.30 -18.70 -42.80
CA ASP A 258 5.53 -19.64 -43.60
C ASP A 258 4.49 -20.32 -42.72
N VAL A 259 3.22 -20.09 -43.00
CA VAL A 259 2.08 -20.62 -42.25
C VAL A 259 1.26 -21.63 -43.05
N THR A 260 1.78 -22.10 -44.21
CA THR A 260 1.12 -23.00 -45.13
C THR A 260 0.54 -24.24 -44.46
N ALA A 261 1.30 -24.84 -43.53
CA ALA A 261 0.84 -26.05 -42.83
C ALA A 261 -0.40 -25.84 -41.95
N TYR A 262 -0.73 -24.60 -41.62
CA TYR A 262 -1.79 -24.24 -40.68
C TYR A 262 -2.98 -23.55 -41.32
N VAL A 263 -2.84 -23.08 -42.57
CA VAL A 263 -3.91 -22.34 -43.33
C VAL A 263 -4.26 -23.02 -44.66
N ALA A 264 -4.01 -24.31 -44.80
CA ALA A 264 -4.17 -25.06 -46.02
C ALA A 264 -5.65 -25.37 -46.40
N GLU A 265 -6.55 -25.29 -45.45
CA GLU A 265 -7.97 -25.57 -45.65
C GLU A 265 -8.79 -24.28 -45.78
N ASP A 266 -9.98 -24.38 -46.41
CA ASP A 266 -10.91 -23.26 -46.45
C ASP A 266 -11.40 -22.94 -45.02
N GLY A 267 -11.32 -21.66 -44.62
CA GLY A 267 -11.69 -21.25 -43.26
C GLY A 267 -11.36 -19.81 -42.97
N VAL A 268 -11.73 -19.38 -41.75
CA VAL A 268 -11.35 -18.09 -41.17
C VAL A 268 -10.22 -18.29 -40.18
N TYR A 269 -9.14 -17.60 -40.42
CA TYR A 269 -7.93 -17.67 -39.58
C TYR A 269 -7.64 -16.34 -38.92
N VAL A 270 -7.14 -16.38 -37.70
CA VAL A 270 -6.62 -15.22 -36.99
C VAL A 270 -5.11 -15.39 -36.89
N LEU A 271 -4.38 -14.47 -37.49
CA LEU A 271 -2.94 -14.35 -37.31
C LEU A 271 -2.66 -13.27 -36.27
N SER A 272 -1.85 -13.62 -35.28
CA SER A 272 -1.45 -12.73 -34.21
C SER A 272 0.07 -12.67 -34.12
N VAL A 273 0.65 -11.48 -33.99
CA VAL A 273 2.09 -11.29 -33.87
C VAL A 273 2.43 -10.30 -32.78
N ALA A 274 3.48 -10.57 -32.01
CA ALA A 274 4.01 -9.71 -30.98
C ALA A 274 5.55 -9.68 -31.06
N CYS A 275 6.16 -8.54 -30.77
CA CYS A 275 7.63 -8.44 -30.64
C CYS A 275 8.11 -9.02 -29.31
N VAL A 276 9.36 -9.46 -29.31
CA VAL A 276 10.10 -9.88 -28.11
C VAL A 276 11.37 -9.04 -27.98
N ARG A 277 11.63 -8.56 -26.76
CA ARG A 277 12.85 -7.85 -26.39
C ARG A 277 13.23 -8.20 -24.97
N ASP A 278 14.48 -8.54 -24.70
CA ASP A 278 14.98 -8.93 -23.37
C ASP A 278 14.12 -10.04 -22.72
N GLY A 279 13.61 -10.98 -23.55
CA GLY A 279 12.71 -12.03 -23.11
C GLY A 279 11.27 -11.55 -22.77
N ILE A 280 10.98 -10.26 -22.89
CA ILE A 280 9.64 -9.68 -22.63
C ILE A 280 8.88 -9.62 -23.96
N ARG A 281 7.69 -10.21 -23.97
CA ARG A 281 6.77 -10.18 -25.10
C ARG A 281 5.84 -8.97 -25.02
N GLY A 282 5.72 -8.22 -26.12
CA GLY A 282 4.72 -7.17 -26.27
C GLY A 282 3.29 -7.72 -26.40
N ALA A 283 2.32 -6.82 -26.56
CA ALA A 283 0.95 -7.19 -26.88
C ALA A 283 0.87 -7.85 -28.25
N PHE A 284 -0.10 -8.75 -28.47
CA PHE A 284 -0.39 -9.25 -29.81
C PHE A 284 -1.18 -8.21 -30.61
N PHE A 285 -0.72 -7.95 -31.84
CA PHE A 285 -1.57 -7.41 -32.87
C PHE A 285 -2.18 -8.58 -33.64
N SER A 286 -3.48 -8.56 -33.91
CA SER A 286 -4.19 -9.68 -34.54
C SER A 286 -4.99 -9.20 -35.73
N ARG A 287 -5.04 -10.04 -36.77
CA ARG A 287 -5.84 -9.79 -37.98
C ARG A 287 -6.46 -11.10 -38.47
N SER A 288 -7.73 -11.03 -38.88
CA SER A 288 -8.46 -12.15 -39.47
C SER A 288 -8.29 -12.19 -41.00
N PHE A 289 -8.20 -13.38 -41.54
CA PHE A 289 -8.10 -13.67 -42.96
C PHE A 289 -9.04 -14.82 -43.30
N THR A 290 -9.60 -14.82 -44.53
CA THR A 290 -10.41 -15.93 -45.04
C THR A 290 -9.65 -16.61 -46.17
N VAL A 291 -9.60 -17.95 -46.15
CA VAL A 291 -9.11 -18.76 -47.25
C VAL A 291 -10.29 -19.49 -47.85
N THR A 292 -10.48 -19.39 -49.15
CA THR A 292 -11.56 -20.07 -49.87
C THR A 292 -11.06 -20.53 -51.23
N GLY A 293 -11.20 -21.82 -51.52
CA GLY A 293 -10.68 -22.44 -52.75
C GLY A 293 -9.18 -22.30 -52.94
N GLY A 294 -8.45 -22.19 -51.79
CA GLY A 294 -7.02 -21.98 -51.76
C GLY A 294 -6.58 -20.54 -52.07
N GLU A 295 -7.52 -19.58 -52.14
CA GLU A 295 -7.22 -18.15 -52.32
C GLU A 295 -7.54 -17.36 -51.06
N ILE A 296 -6.77 -16.28 -50.83
CA ILE A 296 -6.97 -15.37 -49.69
C ILE A 296 -8.03 -14.35 -50.06
N VAL A 297 -9.09 -14.28 -49.25
CA VAL A 297 -10.16 -13.28 -49.35
C VAL A 297 -10.05 -12.32 -48.18
N LEU A 298 -9.91 -11.01 -48.43
CA LEU A 298 -9.78 -9.96 -47.39
C LEU A 298 -11.14 -9.42 -47.01
#